data_24bf4076f42e2f6375def0c8e2988a26
#
_entry.id   24bf4076f42e2f6375def0c8e2988a26
#
_cell.length_a   1.000
_cell.length_b   1.000
_cell.length_c   1.000
_cell.angle_alpha   90.00
_cell.angle_beta   90.00
_cell.angle_gamma   90.00
#
_symmetry.space_group_name_H-M   'P 1'
#
loop_
_entity.id
_entity.type
_entity.pdbx_description
1 polymer ?
#
loop_
_entity_poly.entity_id
_entity_poly.type
_entity_poly.pdbx_seq_one_letter_code
_entity_poly.pdbx_strand_id
1 'polypeptide(L)'
;ENVAILKDASATAIYGVKGANGVVLITTRKGERGRPRLSYSGNFALQQSTQLPSYLNSADYATLYNEALENDSRVSGSTYQPKFTDKDIELYRNGFDPILHPNTNWIDDFLRKFSTRTQHNINLSGGTERVKYFISGSYFDQTGIYKHTKIDSDHDVNPRNTRYNFRTNFDFQITRDFSATVQMAAQIGRVITPGSGNSGIWQAISFANPLSSPGLVDNKIVRIQDGLGSVNPWQTLLSNGYQKDNRNNINTTLRLNYDLSSLLTKGLSVHGSIAYDSYYYSRKKYSKTFPYYLARRDAEDPDYIYLIPQSEESIWSVSTGWDKNRKVYMEFGIDYNRTFGLHKTTALILYNQSKYYSPSLQYYVPNAYQGLVGRLTYEYASRYLAEFNMGYNGTENFAKGKRFGFFPAVSL
;
A
#
# COMPACT_ATOMS: atom_id res chain seq x y z
N GLU A 1 -13.12 19.39 -2.58
CA GLU A 1 -11.74 18.91 -2.32
C GLU A 1 -10.75 19.87 -2.95
N ASN A 2 -9.76 20.26 -2.17
CA ASN A 2 -8.70 21.14 -2.64
C ASN A 2 -7.36 20.60 -2.14
N VAL A 3 -6.34 20.68 -2.99
CA VAL A 3 -4.96 20.36 -2.63
C VAL A 3 -4.13 21.61 -2.88
N ALA A 4 -3.56 22.16 -1.82
CA ALA A 4 -2.63 23.30 -1.90
C ALA A 4 -1.22 22.85 -1.49
N ILE A 5 -0.22 23.28 -2.26
CA ILE A 5 1.19 22.99 -1.98
C ILE A 5 1.85 24.31 -1.57
N LEU A 6 2.25 24.39 -0.30
CA LEU A 6 2.96 25.53 0.26
C LEU A 6 4.46 25.25 0.17
N LYS A 7 5.19 26.07 -0.59
CA LYS A 7 6.63 25.90 -0.82
C LYS A 7 7.46 27.01 -0.18
N ASP A 8 6.85 28.18 0.03
CA ASP A 8 7.55 29.36 0.53
C ASP A 8 7.71 29.31 2.05
N ALA A 9 8.82 29.81 2.55
CA ALA A 9 9.14 29.81 3.98
C ALA A 9 8.10 30.57 4.81
N SER A 10 7.56 31.70 4.31
CA SER A 10 6.50 32.47 4.96
C SER A 10 5.19 31.66 5.06
N ALA A 11 4.76 31.01 3.97
CA ALA A 11 3.55 30.19 3.95
C ALA A 11 3.66 28.94 4.83
N THR A 12 4.86 28.39 5.01
CA THR A 12 5.09 27.18 5.82
C THR A 12 5.47 27.46 7.28
N ALA A 13 5.77 28.72 7.63
CA ALA A 13 6.22 29.12 8.98
C ALA A 13 5.24 28.71 10.09
N ILE A 14 3.93 28.76 9.82
CA ILE A 14 2.89 28.34 10.79
C ILE A 14 2.93 26.84 11.13
N TYR A 15 3.58 26.02 10.28
CA TYR A 15 3.79 24.59 10.53
C TYR A 15 5.10 24.28 11.24
N GLY A 16 5.87 25.35 11.58
CA GLY A 16 7.14 25.24 12.27
C GLY A 16 8.20 24.47 11.48
N VAL A 17 9.15 23.86 12.19
CA VAL A 17 10.27 23.10 11.58
C VAL A 17 9.80 21.99 10.65
N LYS A 18 8.61 21.42 10.88
CA LYS A 18 8.03 20.38 10.01
C LYS A 18 7.64 20.88 8.62
N GLY A 19 7.45 22.20 8.47
CA GLY A 19 7.16 22.86 7.20
C GLY A 19 8.38 23.16 6.34
N ALA A 20 9.61 22.92 6.83
CA ALA A 20 10.86 23.31 6.14
C ALA A 20 11.01 22.72 4.72
N ASN A 21 10.46 21.56 4.44
CA ASN A 21 10.48 20.91 3.12
C ASN A 21 9.19 21.14 2.30
N GLY A 22 8.37 22.11 2.70
CA GLY A 22 7.06 22.38 2.11
C GLY A 22 5.93 21.65 2.83
N VAL A 23 4.70 22.09 2.56
CA VAL A 23 3.47 21.53 3.16
C VAL A 23 2.46 21.24 2.06
N VAL A 24 1.89 20.05 2.07
CA VAL A 24 0.76 19.68 1.24
C VAL A 24 -0.51 19.75 2.11
N LEU A 25 -1.36 20.73 1.81
CA LEU A 25 -2.63 20.93 2.49
C LEU A 25 -3.76 20.29 1.70
N ILE A 26 -4.43 19.32 2.29
CA ILE A 26 -5.56 18.62 1.69
C ILE A 26 -6.84 18.99 2.43
N THR A 27 -7.75 19.68 1.75
CA THR A 27 -9.08 19.98 2.29
C THR A 27 -10.08 18.95 1.79
N THR A 28 -10.69 18.21 2.70
CA THR A 28 -11.68 17.19 2.36
C THR A 28 -13.07 17.78 2.25
N ARG A 29 -13.97 17.04 1.60
CA ARG A 29 -15.38 17.45 1.45
C ARG A 29 -16.03 17.68 2.80
N LYS A 30 -16.82 18.73 2.87
CA LYS A 30 -17.65 19.08 4.02
C LYS A 30 -19.12 18.96 3.66
N GLY A 31 -19.97 18.93 4.67
CA GLY A 31 -21.41 19.08 4.50
C GLY A 31 -21.77 20.50 4.10
N GLU A 32 -22.83 20.63 3.32
CA GLU A 32 -23.40 21.92 2.91
C GLU A 32 -24.84 22.02 3.43
N ARG A 33 -25.30 23.27 3.65
CA ARG A 33 -26.71 23.51 3.99
C ARG A 33 -27.59 23.09 2.82
N GLY A 34 -28.58 22.27 3.09
CA GLY A 34 -29.55 21.82 2.09
C GLY A 34 -30.12 20.45 2.42
N ARG A 35 -31.01 19.99 1.52
CA ARG A 35 -31.61 18.65 1.63
C ARG A 35 -30.55 17.57 1.56
N PRO A 36 -30.73 16.42 2.24
CA PRO A 36 -29.82 15.29 2.10
C PRO A 36 -29.65 14.89 0.63
N ARG A 37 -28.38 14.74 0.22
CA ARG A 37 -28.00 14.25 -1.10
C ARG A 37 -27.26 12.95 -0.92
N LEU A 38 -27.82 11.88 -1.45
CA LEU A 38 -27.20 10.56 -1.51
C LEU A 38 -26.59 10.38 -2.91
N SER A 39 -25.32 9.98 -2.97
CA SER A 39 -24.67 9.61 -4.21
C SER A 39 -24.05 8.22 -4.07
N TYR A 40 -24.15 7.43 -5.12
CA TYR A 40 -23.50 6.14 -5.26
C TYR A 40 -22.72 6.11 -6.54
N SER A 41 -21.52 5.55 -6.48
CA SER A 41 -20.73 5.22 -7.66
C SER A 41 -20.16 3.82 -7.54
N GLY A 42 -20.36 3.01 -8.58
CA GLY A 42 -19.83 1.67 -8.71
C GLY A 42 -18.87 1.58 -9.91
N ASN A 43 -17.77 0.90 -9.74
CA ASN A 43 -16.84 0.59 -10.82
C ASN A 43 -16.52 -0.89 -10.76
N PHE A 44 -16.67 -1.57 -11.90
CA PHE A 44 -16.20 -2.93 -12.12
C PHE A 44 -15.20 -2.89 -13.27
N ALA A 45 -14.03 -3.49 -13.10
CA ALA A 45 -12.98 -3.51 -14.11
C ALA A 45 -12.41 -4.92 -14.26
N LEU A 46 -12.21 -5.32 -15.49
CA LEU A 46 -11.33 -6.42 -15.87
C LEU A 46 -9.94 -5.86 -16.12
N GLN A 47 -8.95 -6.42 -15.48
CA GLN A 47 -7.56 -5.99 -15.58
C GLN A 47 -6.76 -7.10 -16.25
N GLN A 48 -5.93 -6.74 -17.21
CA GLN A 48 -4.97 -7.64 -17.83
C GLN A 48 -3.59 -7.01 -17.87
N SER A 49 -2.55 -7.83 -17.97
CA SER A 49 -1.19 -7.35 -18.18
C SER A 49 -1.09 -6.69 -19.54
N THR A 50 -0.50 -5.50 -19.61
CA THR A 50 -0.30 -4.76 -20.86
C THR A 50 0.76 -5.40 -21.74
N GLN A 51 1.75 -6.05 -21.12
CA GLN A 51 2.82 -6.77 -21.78
C GLN A 51 3.26 -7.93 -20.91
N LEU A 52 3.44 -9.09 -21.51
CA LEU A 52 4.01 -10.28 -20.92
C LEU A 52 5.23 -10.69 -21.75
N PRO A 53 6.29 -11.23 -21.13
CA PRO A 53 7.41 -11.77 -21.89
C PRO A 53 6.97 -13.01 -22.67
N SER A 54 7.59 -13.22 -23.84
CA SER A 54 7.48 -14.48 -24.58
C SER A 54 8.72 -15.32 -24.34
N TYR A 55 8.52 -16.61 -24.18
CA TYR A 55 9.59 -17.58 -23.96
C TYR A 55 9.67 -18.56 -25.13
N LEU A 56 10.81 -19.18 -25.29
CA LEU A 56 11.01 -20.23 -26.28
C LEU A 56 10.16 -21.46 -25.92
N ASN A 57 9.72 -22.20 -26.93
CA ASN A 57 9.19 -23.54 -26.74
C ASN A 57 10.33 -24.54 -26.42
N SER A 58 10.01 -25.75 -25.99
CA SER A 58 10.98 -26.73 -25.54
C SER A 58 11.93 -27.21 -26.65
N ALA A 59 11.43 -27.38 -27.88
CA ALA A 59 12.26 -27.80 -29.01
C ALA A 59 13.29 -26.77 -29.38
N ASP A 60 12.87 -25.48 -29.47
CA ASP A 60 13.79 -24.39 -29.76
C ASP A 60 14.77 -24.15 -28.62
N TYR A 61 14.33 -24.25 -27.37
CA TYR A 61 15.19 -24.16 -26.20
C TYR A 61 16.27 -25.26 -26.22
N ALA A 62 15.90 -26.53 -26.45
CA ALA A 62 16.83 -27.67 -26.51
C ALA A 62 17.83 -27.50 -27.66
N THR A 63 17.37 -27.02 -28.84
CA THR A 63 18.22 -26.76 -29.98
C THR A 63 19.28 -25.68 -29.68
N LEU A 64 18.84 -24.53 -29.17
CA LEU A 64 19.74 -23.42 -28.83
C LEU A 64 20.66 -23.75 -27.65
N TYR A 65 20.22 -24.59 -26.72
CA TYR A 65 21.08 -25.08 -25.64
C TYR A 65 22.21 -25.95 -26.18
N ASN A 66 21.93 -26.87 -27.10
CA ASN A 66 22.94 -27.66 -27.78
C ASN A 66 23.91 -26.81 -28.58
N GLU A 67 23.43 -25.78 -29.30
CA GLU A 67 24.28 -24.81 -30.04
C GLU A 67 25.21 -24.06 -29.07
N ALA A 68 24.70 -23.64 -27.93
CA ALA A 68 25.54 -22.99 -26.90
C ALA A 68 26.66 -23.92 -26.39
N LEU A 69 26.34 -25.21 -26.12
CA LEU A 69 27.36 -26.19 -25.73
C LEU A 69 28.39 -26.45 -26.83
N GLU A 70 27.96 -26.47 -28.11
CA GLU A 70 28.90 -26.59 -29.23
C GLU A 70 29.85 -25.38 -29.32
N ASN A 71 29.34 -24.18 -29.18
CA ASN A 71 30.13 -22.96 -29.14
C ASN A 71 31.12 -22.94 -27.97
N ASP A 72 30.68 -23.34 -26.77
CA ASP A 72 31.54 -23.47 -25.60
C ASP A 72 32.66 -24.52 -25.82
N SER A 73 32.34 -25.63 -26.47
CA SER A 73 33.36 -26.67 -26.79
C SER A 73 34.40 -26.17 -27.77
N ARG A 74 34.00 -25.37 -28.77
CA ARG A 74 34.94 -24.74 -29.73
C ARG A 74 35.89 -23.75 -29.03
N VAL A 75 35.40 -22.99 -28.05
CA VAL A 75 36.21 -22.02 -27.29
C VAL A 75 37.15 -22.74 -26.32
N SER A 76 36.67 -23.77 -25.62
CA SER A 76 37.45 -24.53 -24.62
C SER A 76 38.35 -25.58 -25.22
N GLY A 77 38.20 -25.96 -26.50
CA GLY A 77 38.88 -27.08 -27.11
C GLY A 77 38.42 -28.47 -26.62
N SER A 78 37.25 -28.55 -25.98
CA SER A 78 36.68 -29.80 -25.49
C SER A 78 35.87 -30.51 -26.58
N THR A 79 35.63 -31.81 -26.40
CA THR A 79 34.78 -32.57 -27.32
C THR A 79 33.31 -32.17 -27.10
N TYR A 80 32.64 -31.77 -28.17
CA TYR A 80 31.19 -31.46 -28.12
C TYR A 80 30.38 -32.72 -27.84
N GLN A 81 29.48 -32.63 -26.87
CA GLN A 81 28.47 -33.62 -26.58
C GLN A 81 27.13 -32.92 -26.43
N PRO A 82 26.13 -33.21 -27.28
CA PRO A 82 24.80 -32.63 -27.17
C PRO A 82 24.13 -33.08 -25.86
N LYS A 83 23.46 -32.14 -25.18
CA LYS A 83 22.66 -32.43 -24.00
C LYS A 83 21.36 -33.12 -24.39
N PHE A 84 20.75 -32.71 -25.50
CA PHE A 84 19.52 -33.24 -26.03
C PHE A 84 19.78 -33.95 -27.35
N THR A 85 19.30 -35.18 -27.52
CA THR A 85 19.39 -35.91 -28.77
C THR A 85 18.38 -35.37 -29.78
N ASP A 86 18.57 -35.69 -31.07
CA ASP A 86 17.56 -35.34 -32.10
C ASP A 86 16.18 -35.94 -31.82
N LYS A 87 16.17 -37.11 -31.22
CA LYS A 87 14.92 -37.79 -30.79
C LYS A 87 14.25 -37.02 -29.65
N ASP A 88 14.99 -36.51 -28.68
CA ASP A 88 14.43 -35.69 -27.60
C ASP A 88 13.83 -34.38 -28.15
N ILE A 89 14.53 -33.72 -29.07
CA ILE A 89 14.06 -32.50 -29.73
C ILE A 89 12.77 -32.78 -30.55
N GLU A 90 12.71 -33.92 -31.23
CA GLU A 90 11.51 -34.34 -31.93
C GLU A 90 10.34 -34.60 -30.97
N LEU A 91 10.54 -35.27 -29.84
CA LEU A 91 9.52 -35.50 -28.82
C LEU A 91 9.00 -34.20 -28.22
N TYR A 92 9.88 -33.22 -27.96
CA TYR A 92 9.46 -31.87 -27.54
C TYR A 92 8.63 -31.14 -28.60
N ARG A 93 8.94 -31.38 -29.89
CA ARG A 93 8.27 -30.68 -31.00
C ARG A 93 6.89 -31.27 -31.30
N ASN A 94 6.78 -32.60 -31.28
CA ASN A 94 5.53 -33.29 -31.64
C ASN A 94 4.56 -33.48 -30.47
N GLY A 95 5.04 -33.32 -29.19
CA GLY A 95 4.22 -33.40 -27.97
C GLY A 95 3.69 -34.83 -27.67
N PHE A 96 4.30 -35.90 -28.21
CA PHE A 96 3.87 -37.27 -27.96
C PHE A 96 4.15 -37.77 -26.53
N ASP A 97 5.05 -37.14 -25.83
CA ASP A 97 5.40 -37.44 -24.44
C ASP A 97 5.34 -36.22 -23.54
N PRO A 98 4.14 -35.70 -23.25
CA PRO A 98 3.98 -34.39 -22.61
C PRO A 98 4.40 -34.37 -21.13
N ILE A 99 4.65 -35.55 -20.51
CA ILE A 99 5.07 -35.64 -19.11
C ILE A 99 6.62 -35.61 -19.01
N LEU A 100 7.31 -36.44 -19.78
CA LEU A 100 8.78 -36.54 -19.73
C LEU A 100 9.48 -35.61 -20.75
N HIS A 101 8.78 -35.22 -21.82
CA HIS A 101 9.23 -34.22 -22.79
C HIS A 101 8.22 -33.09 -22.87
N PRO A 102 8.02 -32.34 -21.76
CA PRO A 102 7.02 -31.28 -21.70
C PRO A 102 7.40 -30.07 -22.56
N ASN A 103 6.39 -29.35 -22.99
CA ASN A 103 6.52 -28.06 -23.66
C ASN A 103 5.63 -27.04 -22.94
N THR A 104 6.06 -26.64 -21.74
CA THR A 104 5.26 -25.86 -20.81
C THR A 104 5.40 -24.36 -21.10
N ASN A 105 4.30 -23.72 -21.47
CA ASN A 105 4.22 -22.28 -21.51
C ASN A 105 3.80 -21.76 -20.12
N TRP A 106 4.81 -21.42 -19.30
CA TRP A 106 4.59 -20.98 -17.92
C TRP A 106 3.69 -19.74 -17.81
N ILE A 107 3.68 -18.84 -18.78
CA ILE A 107 2.82 -17.67 -18.77
C ILE A 107 1.35 -18.11 -18.94
N ASP A 108 1.06 -18.90 -19.95
CA ASP A 108 -0.32 -19.33 -20.25
C ASP A 108 -0.85 -20.29 -19.21
N ASP A 109 0.00 -21.20 -18.71
CA ASP A 109 -0.42 -22.18 -17.70
C ASP A 109 -0.63 -21.57 -16.33
N PHE A 110 0.15 -20.55 -15.99
CA PHE A 110 0.20 -19.99 -14.65
C PHE A 110 -0.72 -18.78 -14.45
N LEU A 111 -0.92 -17.98 -15.51
CA LEU A 111 -1.64 -16.72 -15.42
C LEU A 111 -3.03 -16.80 -16.06
N ARG A 112 -3.99 -16.18 -15.40
CA ARG A 112 -5.28 -15.84 -16.00
C ARG A 112 -5.14 -14.65 -16.92
N LYS A 113 -5.91 -14.61 -18.00
CA LYS A 113 -5.94 -13.45 -18.89
C LYS A 113 -6.43 -12.19 -18.19
N PHE A 114 -7.39 -12.33 -17.27
CA PHE A 114 -8.01 -11.22 -16.54
C PHE A 114 -8.04 -11.48 -15.04
N SER A 115 -7.87 -10.40 -14.29
CA SER A 115 -8.25 -10.29 -12.89
C SER A 115 -9.40 -9.29 -12.73
N THR A 116 -10.07 -9.31 -11.59
CA THR A 116 -11.22 -8.43 -11.33
C THR A 116 -10.88 -7.37 -10.30
N ARG A 117 -11.43 -6.18 -10.50
CA ARG A 117 -11.42 -5.10 -9.52
C ARG A 117 -12.82 -4.51 -9.42
N THR A 118 -13.33 -4.42 -8.20
CA THR A 118 -14.58 -3.74 -7.90
C THR A 118 -14.34 -2.61 -6.92
N GLN A 119 -15.06 -1.52 -7.11
CA GLN A 119 -15.04 -0.39 -6.19
C GLN A 119 -16.45 0.21 -6.10
N HIS A 120 -16.93 0.36 -4.89
CA HIS A 120 -18.22 0.97 -4.59
C HIS A 120 -18.02 2.11 -3.62
N ASN A 121 -18.63 3.26 -3.91
CA ASN A 121 -18.59 4.42 -3.03
C ASN A 121 -20.02 4.91 -2.82
N ILE A 122 -20.37 5.19 -1.58
CA ILE A 122 -21.62 5.80 -1.18
C ILE A 122 -21.31 7.06 -0.37
N ASN A 123 -21.94 8.18 -0.72
CA ASN A 123 -21.75 9.43 -0.01
C ASN A 123 -23.10 10.04 0.31
N LEU A 124 -23.23 10.52 1.53
CA LEU A 124 -24.38 11.26 2.02
C LEU A 124 -23.90 12.63 2.52
N SER A 125 -24.47 13.70 2.00
CA SER A 125 -24.17 15.06 2.43
C SER A 125 -25.45 15.87 2.59
N GLY A 126 -25.42 16.84 3.49
CA GLY A 126 -26.55 17.72 3.75
C GLY A 126 -26.32 18.57 4.99
N GLY A 127 -27.36 19.28 5.40
CA GLY A 127 -27.28 20.02 6.65
C GLY A 127 -28.33 21.10 6.79
N THR A 128 -28.41 21.59 8.01
CA THR A 128 -29.17 22.75 8.44
C THR A 128 -28.25 23.91 8.79
N GLU A 129 -28.76 24.98 9.37
CA GLU A 129 -27.94 26.03 9.95
C GLU A 129 -27.11 25.57 11.15
N ARG A 130 -27.64 24.56 11.88
CA ARG A 130 -27.02 24.07 13.12
C ARG A 130 -26.08 22.88 12.91
N VAL A 131 -26.37 22.04 11.92
CA VAL A 131 -25.56 20.83 11.68
C VAL A 131 -25.37 20.63 10.19
N LYS A 132 -24.12 20.51 9.75
CA LYS A 132 -23.75 20.09 8.40
C LYS A 132 -22.98 18.79 8.49
N TYR A 133 -23.22 17.89 7.54
CA TYR A 133 -22.60 16.58 7.58
C TYR A 133 -22.19 16.09 6.19
N PHE A 134 -21.09 15.39 6.16
CA PHE A 134 -20.65 14.58 5.04
C PHE A 134 -20.26 13.20 5.58
N ILE A 135 -20.87 12.14 5.04
CA ILE A 135 -20.61 10.74 5.41
C ILE A 135 -20.27 10.01 4.14
N SER A 136 -19.20 9.25 4.15
CA SER A 136 -18.73 8.46 3.01
C SER A 136 -18.35 7.04 3.45
N GLY A 137 -18.80 6.06 2.68
CA GLY A 137 -18.38 4.67 2.78
C GLY A 137 -17.83 4.19 1.45
N SER A 138 -16.76 3.42 1.44
CA SER A 138 -16.28 2.77 0.24
C SER A 138 -15.81 1.35 0.48
N TYR A 139 -16.04 0.50 -0.51
CA TYR A 139 -15.56 -0.86 -0.61
C TYR A 139 -14.70 -1.01 -1.86
N PHE A 140 -13.56 -1.64 -1.71
CA PHE A 140 -12.64 -1.96 -2.79
C PHE A 140 -12.23 -3.43 -2.66
N ASP A 141 -12.26 -4.15 -3.77
CA ASP A 141 -11.76 -5.52 -3.85
C ASP A 141 -11.06 -5.74 -5.19
N GLN A 142 -9.86 -6.32 -5.13
CA GLN A 142 -9.05 -6.64 -6.30
C GLN A 142 -8.45 -8.03 -6.13
N THR A 143 -8.59 -8.87 -7.15
CA THR A 143 -8.04 -10.22 -7.18
C THR A 143 -6.74 -10.29 -7.98
N GLY A 144 -5.93 -11.31 -7.70
CA GLY A 144 -4.73 -11.62 -8.49
C GLY A 144 -5.05 -12.40 -9.76
N ILE A 145 -4.00 -12.66 -10.54
CA ILE A 145 -4.08 -13.28 -11.87
C ILE A 145 -3.58 -14.73 -11.90
N TYR A 146 -3.19 -15.30 -10.77
CA TYR A 146 -2.68 -16.69 -10.76
C TYR A 146 -3.81 -17.70 -10.91
N LYS A 147 -3.55 -18.80 -11.63
CA LYS A 147 -4.41 -19.96 -11.73
C LYS A 147 -4.14 -20.94 -10.58
N HIS A 148 -5.01 -21.92 -10.38
CA HIS A 148 -4.83 -23.06 -9.45
C HIS A 148 -4.29 -22.68 -8.06
N THR A 149 -4.81 -21.57 -7.52
CA THR A 149 -4.32 -20.99 -6.26
C THR A 149 -4.98 -21.56 -5.01
N LYS A 150 -6.08 -22.31 -5.19
CA LYS A 150 -6.75 -22.98 -4.08
C LYS A 150 -5.96 -24.22 -3.67
N ILE A 151 -5.49 -24.23 -2.44
CA ILE A 151 -4.80 -25.37 -1.83
C ILE A 151 -5.82 -26.36 -1.29
N ASP A 152 -6.85 -25.82 -0.63
CA ASP A 152 -7.99 -26.55 -0.08
C ASP A 152 -9.21 -25.61 0.00
N SER A 153 -10.30 -26.03 0.66
CA SER A 153 -11.52 -25.23 0.81
C SER A 153 -11.29 -23.87 1.47
N ASP A 154 -10.33 -23.79 2.38
CA ASP A 154 -10.11 -22.64 3.27
C ASP A 154 -8.87 -21.81 2.93
N HIS A 155 -7.98 -22.37 2.09
CA HIS A 155 -6.67 -21.79 1.79
C HIS A 155 -6.53 -21.48 0.30
N ASP A 156 -6.54 -20.18 -0.01
CA ASP A 156 -6.30 -19.64 -1.36
C ASP A 156 -5.10 -18.69 -1.31
N VAL A 157 -4.07 -18.99 -2.08
CA VAL A 157 -2.84 -18.18 -2.19
C VAL A 157 -2.94 -17.07 -3.23
N ASN A 158 -4.07 -16.95 -3.94
CA ASN A 158 -4.25 -15.89 -4.93
C ASN A 158 -4.14 -14.51 -4.25
N PRO A 159 -3.32 -13.61 -4.77
CA PRO A 159 -3.26 -12.25 -4.25
C PRO A 159 -4.65 -11.62 -4.23
N ARG A 160 -5.00 -11.00 -3.12
CA ARG A 160 -6.24 -10.25 -2.99
C ARG A 160 -6.05 -9.02 -2.12
N ASN A 161 -6.60 -7.91 -2.54
CA ASN A 161 -6.60 -6.68 -1.78
C ASN A 161 -8.04 -6.22 -1.55
N THR A 162 -8.50 -6.30 -0.31
CA THR A 162 -9.82 -5.84 0.11
C THR A 162 -9.68 -4.67 1.05
N ARG A 163 -10.44 -3.59 0.83
CA ARG A 163 -10.34 -2.39 1.65
C ARG A 163 -11.72 -1.74 1.84
N TYR A 164 -12.02 -1.42 3.08
CA TYR A 164 -13.17 -0.62 3.50
C TYR A 164 -12.65 0.74 3.98
N ASN A 165 -13.26 1.82 3.51
CA ASN A 165 -13.00 3.15 4.03
C ASN A 165 -14.33 3.74 4.51
N PHE A 166 -14.26 4.40 5.65
CA PHE A 166 -15.35 5.15 6.22
C PHE A 166 -14.85 6.53 6.60
N ARG A 167 -15.62 7.56 6.30
CA ARG A 167 -15.30 8.94 6.66
C ARG A 167 -16.56 9.70 7.04
N THR A 168 -16.46 10.49 8.09
CA THR A 168 -17.49 11.44 8.50
C THR A 168 -16.88 12.79 8.81
N ASN A 169 -17.57 13.84 8.39
CA ASN A 169 -17.28 15.21 8.77
C ASN A 169 -18.60 15.82 9.26
N PHE A 170 -18.63 16.27 10.50
CA PHE A 170 -19.74 16.98 11.10
C PHE A 170 -19.29 18.37 11.53
N ASP A 171 -20.02 19.41 11.11
CA ASP A 171 -19.87 20.77 11.59
C ASP A 171 -21.13 21.14 12.37
N PHE A 172 -20.97 21.45 13.65
CA PHE A 172 -22.03 21.83 14.58
C PHE A 172 -21.94 23.32 14.91
N GLN A 173 -23.01 24.07 14.70
CA GLN A 173 -23.18 25.41 15.27
C GLN A 173 -23.99 25.27 16.56
N ILE A 174 -23.29 25.23 17.71
CA ILE A 174 -23.90 24.94 19.01
C ILE A 174 -24.62 26.16 19.53
N THR A 175 -23.95 27.32 19.49
CA THR A 175 -24.55 28.63 19.74
C THR A 175 -24.19 29.59 18.61
N ARG A 176 -24.61 30.83 18.65
CA ARG A 176 -24.20 31.84 17.66
C ARG A 176 -22.68 31.97 17.54
N ASP A 177 -22.00 31.90 18.66
CA ASP A 177 -20.56 32.20 18.76
C ASP A 177 -19.71 30.94 18.97
N PHE A 178 -20.33 29.77 19.21
CA PHE A 178 -19.62 28.50 19.50
C PHE A 178 -19.94 27.44 18.47
N SER A 179 -18.87 26.90 17.85
CA SER A 179 -18.97 25.80 16.89
C SER A 179 -18.01 24.67 17.20
N ALA A 180 -18.37 23.47 16.79
CA ALA A 180 -17.56 22.28 16.89
C ALA A 180 -17.50 21.54 15.55
N THR A 181 -16.34 21.04 15.17
CA THR A 181 -16.14 20.18 14.02
C THR A 181 -15.60 18.84 14.49
N VAL A 182 -16.26 17.75 14.07
CA VAL A 182 -15.82 16.37 14.31
C VAL A 182 -15.52 15.72 12.98
N GLN A 183 -14.30 15.21 12.84
CA GLN A 183 -13.86 14.47 11.65
C GLN A 183 -13.38 13.11 12.08
N MET A 184 -13.88 12.06 11.44
CA MET A 184 -13.46 10.69 11.68
C MET A 184 -13.21 10.01 10.34
N ALA A 185 -12.12 9.27 10.26
CA ALA A 185 -11.82 8.40 9.12
C ALA A 185 -11.32 7.06 9.63
N ALA A 186 -11.82 5.99 9.05
CA ALA A 186 -11.35 4.63 9.30
C ALA A 186 -11.06 3.94 7.96
N GLN A 187 -9.92 3.28 7.88
CA GLN A 187 -9.56 2.41 6.77
C GLN A 187 -9.23 1.03 7.33
N ILE A 188 -9.95 0.02 6.87
CA ILE A 188 -9.72 -1.38 7.23
C ILE A 188 -9.34 -2.11 5.95
N GLY A 189 -8.10 -2.59 5.89
CA GLY A 189 -7.56 -3.25 4.72
C GLY A 189 -7.08 -4.66 5.03
N ARG A 190 -7.29 -5.58 4.08
CA ARG A 190 -6.72 -6.91 4.10
C ARG A 190 -6.03 -7.18 2.78
N VAL A 191 -4.76 -7.59 2.85
CA VAL A 191 -3.99 -8.01 1.68
C VAL A 191 -3.58 -9.47 1.87
N ILE A 192 -3.89 -10.31 0.91
CA ILE A 192 -3.42 -11.69 0.83
C ILE A 192 -2.32 -11.71 -0.23
N THR A 193 -1.20 -12.34 0.07
CA THR A 193 -0.10 -12.55 -0.87
C THR A 193 0.45 -13.96 -0.71
N PRO A 194 0.95 -14.60 -1.79
CA PRO A 194 1.68 -15.86 -1.69
C PRO A 194 2.85 -15.75 -0.70
N GLY A 195 3.19 -16.83 -0.05
CA GLY A 195 4.27 -16.86 0.95
C GLY A 195 5.64 -16.48 0.39
N SER A 196 5.88 -16.73 -0.89
CA SER A 196 7.09 -16.31 -1.63
C SER A 196 7.07 -14.84 -2.09
N GLY A 197 5.93 -14.15 -1.91
CA GLY A 197 5.69 -12.81 -2.46
C GLY A 197 5.54 -12.82 -3.98
N ASN A 198 4.99 -11.74 -4.54
CA ASN A 198 4.81 -11.65 -6.00
C ASN A 198 6.14 -11.64 -6.77
N SER A 199 7.18 -10.98 -6.24
CA SER A 199 8.51 -10.95 -6.86
C SER A 199 9.13 -12.34 -6.97
N GLY A 200 9.02 -13.17 -5.92
CA GLY A 200 9.53 -14.54 -5.93
C GLY A 200 8.79 -15.43 -6.94
N ILE A 201 7.49 -15.24 -7.11
CA ILE A 201 6.70 -15.97 -8.11
C ILE A 201 7.11 -15.57 -9.53
N TRP A 202 7.23 -14.25 -9.81
CA TRP A 202 7.69 -13.78 -11.11
C TRP A 202 9.11 -14.23 -11.44
N GLN A 203 10.01 -14.26 -10.47
CA GLN A 203 11.34 -14.81 -10.62
C GLN A 203 11.29 -16.30 -10.98
N ALA A 204 10.45 -17.09 -10.30
CA ALA A 204 10.30 -18.51 -10.60
C ALA A 204 9.78 -18.75 -12.02
N ILE A 205 8.78 -17.96 -12.47
CA ILE A 205 8.26 -18.03 -13.85
C ILE A 205 9.36 -17.65 -14.87
N SER A 206 10.15 -16.61 -14.58
CA SER A 206 11.17 -16.10 -15.50
C SER A 206 12.35 -17.04 -15.66
N PHE A 207 12.70 -17.82 -14.63
CA PHE A 207 13.81 -18.75 -14.66
C PHE A 207 13.38 -20.19 -14.97
N ALA A 208 12.09 -20.49 -15.01
CA ALA A 208 11.59 -21.81 -15.38
C ALA A 208 11.77 -22.04 -16.89
N ASN A 209 12.56 -23.04 -17.26
CA ASN A 209 12.63 -23.45 -18.66
C ASN A 209 11.40 -24.30 -19.03
N PRO A 210 11.01 -24.35 -20.31
CA PRO A 210 9.78 -25.01 -20.75
C PRO A 210 9.84 -26.54 -20.67
N LEU A 211 11.05 -27.12 -20.58
CA LEU A 211 11.24 -28.58 -20.64
C LEU A 211 11.50 -29.23 -19.27
N SER A 212 11.64 -28.49 -18.18
CA SER A 212 11.97 -29.08 -16.88
C SER A 212 10.80 -29.63 -16.09
N SER A 213 9.59 -29.32 -16.50
CA SER A 213 8.39 -29.75 -15.77
C SER A 213 7.14 -29.63 -16.64
N PRO A 214 6.25 -30.64 -16.60
CA PRO A 214 4.91 -30.55 -17.21
C PRO A 214 3.94 -29.67 -16.38
N GLY A 215 4.40 -29.04 -15.30
CA GLY A 215 3.56 -28.24 -14.41
C GLY A 215 2.84 -29.09 -13.37
N LEU A 216 1.52 -29.11 -13.43
CA LEU A 216 0.64 -29.92 -12.59
C LEU A 216 0.10 -31.13 -13.39
N VAL A 217 0.33 -32.34 -12.89
CA VAL A 217 -0.26 -33.55 -13.41
C VAL A 217 -1.10 -34.16 -12.28
N ASP A 218 -2.39 -34.38 -12.51
CA ASP A 218 -3.36 -34.88 -11.51
C ASP A 218 -3.28 -34.04 -10.18
N ASN A 219 -3.20 -32.74 -10.29
CA ASN A 219 -3.02 -31.80 -9.18
C ASN A 219 -1.74 -32.02 -8.36
N LYS A 220 -0.78 -32.78 -8.85
CA LYS A 220 0.55 -32.96 -8.25
C LYS A 220 1.57 -32.08 -8.95
N ILE A 221 2.48 -31.49 -8.17
CA ILE A 221 3.60 -30.70 -8.71
C ILE A 221 4.63 -31.69 -9.24
N VAL A 222 4.80 -31.75 -10.56
CA VAL A 222 5.68 -32.72 -11.20
C VAL A 222 6.94 -32.04 -11.72
N ARG A 223 8.07 -32.72 -11.57
CA ARG A 223 9.36 -32.38 -12.16
C ARG A 223 9.88 -33.56 -12.98
N ILE A 224 10.73 -33.26 -13.93
CA ILE A 224 11.54 -34.27 -14.61
C ILE A 224 13.01 -34.09 -14.23
N GLN A 225 13.79 -35.14 -14.35
CA GLN A 225 15.24 -35.09 -14.07
C GLN A 225 15.98 -34.70 -15.35
N ASP A 226 15.98 -33.39 -15.65
CA ASP A 226 16.60 -32.84 -16.85
C ASP A 226 18.06 -32.42 -16.65
N GLY A 227 18.53 -32.35 -15.41
CA GLY A 227 19.88 -31.89 -15.06
C GLY A 227 20.09 -30.40 -15.26
N LEU A 228 19.06 -29.61 -15.55
CA LEU A 228 19.13 -28.15 -15.75
C LEU A 228 18.81 -27.38 -14.47
N GLY A 229 18.37 -28.06 -13.41
CA GLY A 229 18.20 -27.47 -12.08
C GLY A 229 17.09 -26.43 -11.94
N SER A 230 16.14 -26.41 -12.86
CA SER A 230 15.10 -25.39 -12.85
C SER A 230 14.03 -25.64 -11.77
N VAL A 231 13.49 -24.55 -11.28
CA VAL A 231 12.44 -24.55 -10.24
C VAL A 231 11.06 -24.62 -10.92
N ASN A 232 10.19 -25.50 -10.43
CA ASN A 232 8.78 -25.49 -10.84
C ASN A 232 8.06 -24.28 -10.19
N PRO A 233 7.50 -23.33 -10.96
CA PRO A 233 6.79 -22.17 -10.43
C PRO A 233 5.61 -22.52 -9.51
N TRP A 234 4.91 -23.64 -9.76
CA TRP A 234 3.84 -24.14 -8.91
C TRP A 234 4.33 -24.49 -7.51
N GLN A 235 5.53 -25.06 -7.40
CA GLN A 235 6.15 -25.31 -6.10
C GLN A 235 6.41 -24.02 -5.35
N THR A 236 6.90 -22.99 -6.03
CA THR A 236 7.16 -21.67 -5.42
C THR A 236 5.85 -21.01 -4.97
N LEU A 237 4.77 -21.14 -5.74
CA LEU A 237 3.48 -20.56 -5.39
C LEU A 237 2.83 -21.29 -4.21
N LEU A 238 2.77 -22.61 -4.25
CA LEU A 238 1.97 -23.40 -3.33
C LEU A 238 2.72 -23.76 -2.04
N SER A 239 4.00 -24.21 -2.14
CA SER A 239 4.75 -24.77 -1.00
C SER A 239 5.16 -23.75 0.07
N ASN A 240 5.12 -22.44 -0.21
CA ASN A 240 5.43 -21.43 0.79
C ASN A 240 4.17 -20.87 1.47
N GLY A 241 3.01 -21.43 1.15
CA GLY A 241 1.73 -20.99 1.69
C GLY A 241 1.39 -19.54 1.32
N TYR A 242 0.86 -18.80 2.28
CA TYR A 242 0.42 -17.42 2.05
C TYR A 242 0.50 -16.58 3.33
N GLN A 243 0.42 -15.26 3.16
CA GLN A 243 0.30 -14.34 4.29
C GLN A 243 -0.95 -13.46 4.15
N LYS A 244 -1.57 -13.18 5.31
CA LYS A 244 -2.67 -12.24 5.46
C LYS A 244 -2.18 -11.03 6.25
N ASP A 245 -2.13 -9.88 5.60
CA ASP A 245 -1.79 -8.59 6.21
C ASP A 245 -3.08 -7.81 6.45
N ASN A 246 -3.39 -7.48 7.70
CA ASN A 246 -4.47 -6.57 8.04
C ASN A 246 -3.87 -5.22 8.44
N ARG A 247 -4.43 -4.13 7.89
CA ARG A 247 -3.99 -2.75 8.13
C ARG A 247 -5.20 -1.92 8.49
N ASN A 248 -5.20 -1.38 9.70
CA ASN A 248 -6.27 -0.56 10.21
C ASN A 248 -5.71 0.83 10.56
N ASN A 249 -6.27 1.85 9.92
CA ASN A 249 -5.97 3.24 10.21
C ASN A 249 -7.23 3.91 10.75
N ILE A 250 -7.13 4.59 11.86
CA ILE A 250 -8.19 5.41 12.44
C ILE A 250 -7.64 6.80 12.68
N ASN A 251 -8.31 7.81 12.15
CA ASN A 251 -7.99 9.21 12.32
C ASN A 251 -9.21 9.91 12.87
N THR A 252 -9.08 10.65 13.96
CA THR A 252 -10.17 11.41 14.57
C THR A 252 -9.67 12.80 14.92
N THR A 253 -10.44 13.83 14.57
CA THR A 253 -10.15 15.21 14.95
C THR A 253 -11.40 15.83 15.52
N LEU A 254 -11.27 16.47 16.68
CA LEU A 254 -12.26 17.37 17.27
C LEU A 254 -11.66 18.76 17.26
N ARG A 255 -12.39 19.72 16.69
CA ARG A 255 -12.06 21.14 16.73
C ARG A 255 -13.21 21.92 17.32
N LEU A 256 -12.89 22.81 18.24
CA LEU A 256 -13.81 23.74 18.88
C LEU A 256 -13.39 25.15 18.50
N ASN A 257 -14.34 26.01 18.13
CA ASN A 257 -14.08 27.42 17.82
C ASN A 257 -15.09 28.28 18.60
N TYR A 258 -14.60 29.36 19.18
CA TYR A 258 -15.40 30.34 19.90
C TYR A 258 -15.10 31.76 19.38
N ASP A 259 -16.12 32.43 18.87
CA ASP A 259 -16.04 33.81 18.41
C ASP A 259 -16.20 34.75 19.62
N LEU A 260 -15.16 35.52 19.91
CA LEU A 260 -15.12 36.49 21.02
C LEU A 260 -15.52 37.90 20.59
N SER A 261 -16.01 38.05 19.36
CA SER A 261 -16.38 39.37 18.80
C SER A 261 -17.45 40.10 19.61
N SER A 262 -18.36 39.35 20.22
CA SER A 262 -19.40 39.93 21.07
C SER A 262 -18.99 40.23 22.50
N LEU A 263 -17.96 39.53 23.02
CA LEU A 263 -17.49 39.66 24.41
C LEU A 263 -16.33 40.63 24.58
N LEU A 264 -15.39 40.64 23.64
CA LEU A 264 -14.13 41.38 23.76
C LEU A 264 -13.94 42.41 22.65
N THR A 265 -13.67 41.97 21.44
CA THR A 265 -13.43 42.89 20.31
C THR A 265 -13.78 42.18 18.98
N LYS A 266 -14.35 42.93 18.04
CA LYS A 266 -14.71 42.44 16.73
C LYS A 266 -13.53 41.78 16.02
N GLY A 267 -13.72 40.58 15.50
CA GLY A 267 -12.72 39.83 14.75
C GLY A 267 -11.77 38.98 15.59
N LEU A 268 -11.98 38.92 16.92
CA LEU A 268 -11.23 38.04 17.82
C LEU A 268 -11.94 36.70 17.97
N SER A 269 -11.22 35.59 17.80
CA SER A 269 -11.71 34.24 18.06
C SER A 269 -10.65 33.36 18.68
N VAL A 270 -11.05 32.27 19.31
CA VAL A 270 -10.16 31.25 19.84
C VAL A 270 -10.59 29.89 19.29
N HIS A 271 -9.59 29.02 19.10
CA HIS A 271 -9.87 27.64 18.72
C HIS A 271 -8.99 26.66 19.48
N GLY A 272 -9.54 25.46 19.70
CA GLY A 272 -8.79 24.33 20.23
C GLY A 272 -9.06 23.11 19.35
N SER A 273 -8.04 22.30 19.14
CA SER A 273 -8.17 21.06 18.37
C SER A 273 -7.38 19.94 19.01
N ILE A 274 -7.96 18.74 18.97
CA ILE A 274 -7.28 17.50 19.33
C ILE A 274 -7.46 16.51 18.19
N ALA A 275 -6.36 15.91 17.75
CA ALA A 275 -6.36 14.85 16.75
C ALA A 275 -5.70 13.59 17.31
N TYR A 276 -6.29 12.45 17.00
CA TYR A 276 -5.81 11.13 17.36
C TYR A 276 -5.71 10.28 16.10
N ASP A 277 -4.50 9.81 15.81
CA ASP A 277 -4.20 8.89 14.73
C ASP A 277 -3.75 7.55 15.33
N SER A 278 -4.31 6.46 14.84
CA SER A 278 -3.91 5.10 15.24
C SER A 278 -3.70 4.25 14.00
N TYR A 279 -2.60 3.56 13.97
CA TYR A 279 -2.27 2.55 12.97
C TYR A 279 -2.06 1.22 13.68
N TYR A 280 -2.73 0.20 13.18
CA TYR A 280 -2.53 -1.18 13.60
C TYR A 280 -2.32 -2.06 12.37
N TYR A 281 -1.24 -2.82 12.41
CA TYR A 281 -0.86 -3.79 11.40
C TYR A 281 -0.72 -5.16 12.05
N SER A 282 -1.30 -6.18 11.43
CA SER A 282 -1.06 -7.56 11.84
C SER A 282 -0.83 -8.43 10.62
N ARG A 283 0.17 -9.30 10.72
CA ARG A 283 0.52 -10.31 9.73
C ARG A 283 0.30 -11.68 10.31
N LYS A 284 -0.40 -12.53 9.55
CA LYS A 284 -0.42 -13.98 9.78
C LYS A 284 0.18 -14.64 8.55
N LYS A 285 1.27 -15.35 8.74
CA LYS A 285 1.92 -16.15 7.70
C LYS A 285 1.59 -17.62 7.96
N TYR A 286 0.97 -18.24 6.97
CA TYR A 286 0.66 -19.66 6.93
C TYR A 286 1.67 -20.31 6.00
N SER A 287 2.41 -21.30 6.49
CA SER A 287 3.43 -22.00 5.71
C SER A 287 3.14 -23.50 5.74
N LYS A 288 3.26 -24.13 4.59
CA LYS A 288 3.09 -25.57 4.41
C LYS A 288 4.01 -26.03 3.28
N THR A 289 4.66 -27.15 3.42
CA THR A 289 5.42 -27.79 2.36
C THR A 289 4.53 -28.79 1.67
N PHE A 290 4.44 -28.70 0.35
CA PHE A 290 3.75 -29.68 -0.47
C PHE A 290 4.76 -30.62 -1.12
N PRO A 291 4.47 -31.91 -1.26
CA PRO A 291 5.31 -32.81 -1.99
C PRO A 291 5.39 -32.41 -3.46
N TYR A 292 6.57 -32.52 -4.03
CA TYR A 292 6.72 -32.57 -5.47
C TYR A 292 7.11 -33.97 -5.88
N TYR A 293 6.80 -34.32 -7.12
CA TYR A 293 6.94 -35.65 -7.65
C TYR A 293 7.90 -35.67 -8.81
N LEU A 294 8.74 -36.67 -8.88
CA LEU A 294 9.60 -36.93 -10.02
C LEU A 294 8.91 -37.92 -10.94
N ALA A 295 8.71 -37.53 -12.20
CA ALA A 295 8.16 -38.44 -13.21
C ALA A 295 9.24 -39.38 -13.74
N ARG A 296 8.95 -40.66 -13.81
CA ARG A 296 9.81 -41.67 -14.40
C ARG A 296 8.99 -42.63 -15.22
N ARG A 297 9.57 -43.10 -16.34
CA ARG A 297 9.03 -44.17 -17.16
C ARG A 297 9.33 -45.50 -16.51
N ASP A 298 8.37 -46.41 -16.56
CA ASP A 298 8.57 -47.78 -16.10
C ASP A 298 9.54 -48.51 -17.05
N ALA A 299 10.39 -49.37 -16.49
CA ALA A 299 11.40 -50.11 -17.26
C ALA A 299 10.79 -51.31 -18.00
N GLU A 300 9.70 -51.88 -17.45
CA GLU A 300 9.02 -53.07 -18.00
C GLU A 300 7.84 -52.69 -18.90
N ASP A 301 7.18 -51.54 -18.59
CA ASP A 301 6.09 -50.98 -19.38
C ASP A 301 6.41 -49.55 -19.83
N PRO A 302 6.96 -49.35 -21.03
CA PRO A 302 7.34 -48.03 -21.53
C PRO A 302 6.19 -47.03 -21.68
N ASP A 303 4.93 -47.49 -21.70
CA ASP A 303 3.76 -46.61 -21.79
C ASP A 303 3.30 -46.14 -20.41
N TYR A 304 3.82 -46.74 -19.33
CA TYR A 304 3.50 -46.34 -17.97
C TYR A 304 4.50 -45.36 -17.38
N ILE A 305 4.00 -44.22 -16.85
CA ILE A 305 4.76 -43.24 -16.15
C ILE A 305 4.29 -43.16 -14.70
N TYR A 306 5.19 -43.38 -13.76
CA TYR A 306 4.90 -43.26 -12.34
C TYR A 306 5.51 -41.99 -11.74
N LEU A 307 4.84 -41.46 -10.70
CA LEU A 307 5.23 -40.29 -10.00
C LEU A 307 5.79 -40.63 -8.62
N ILE A 308 7.08 -40.36 -8.40
CA ILE A 308 7.78 -40.68 -7.15
C ILE A 308 7.77 -39.44 -6.27
N PRO A 309 7.17 -39.45 -5.06
CA PRO A 309 7.23 -38.31 -4.13
C PRO A 309 8.67 -38.09 -3.69
N GLN A 310 9.10 -36.84 -3.72
CA GLN A 310 10.46 -36.41 -3.34
C GLN A 310 10.51 -35.71 -1.98
N SER A 311 9.38 -35.33 -1.42
CA SER A 311 9.24 -34.74 -0.09
C SER A 311 7.90 -35.12 0.51
N GLU A 312 7.84 -35.09 1.83
CA GLU A 312 6.57 -35.29 2.55
C GLU A 312 5.81 -33.98 2.67
N GLU A 313 4.50 -34.10 2.81
CA GLU A 313 3.61 -32.97 3.10
C GLU A 313 3.74 -32.59 4.59
N SER A 314 3.98 -31.32 4.88
CA SER A 314 4.02 -30.85 6.26
C SER A 314 2.62 -30.42 6.76
N ILE A 315 2.45 -30.35 8.08
CA ILE A 315 1.31 -29.68 8.68
C ILE A 315 1.42 -28.16 8.52
N TRP A 316 0.30 -27.44 8.61
CA TRP A 316 0.31 -25.99 8.60
C TRP A 316 1.07 -25.42 9.79
N SER A 317 2.02 -24.56 9.53
CA SER A 317 2.70 -23.70 10.52
C SER A 317 2.17 -22.28 10.39
N VAL A 318 1.86 -21.65 11.51
CA VAL A 318 1.35 -20.26 11.56
C VAL A 318 2.28 -19.41 12.38
N SER A 319 2.80 -18.35 11.77
CA SER A 319 3.53 -17.30 12.48
C SER A 319 2.76 -15.98 12.42
N THR A 320 2.85 -15.21 13.50
CA THR A 320 2.16 -13.92 13.62
C THR A 320 3.15 -12.81 13.90
N GLY A 321 2.92 -11.67 13.27
CA GLY A 321 3.63 -10.43 13.54
C GLY A 321 2.64 -9.28 13.65
N TRP A 322 2.97 -8.26 14.39
CA TRP A 322 2.14 -7.07 14.49
C TRP A 322 3.00 -5.83 14.70
N ASP A 323 2.48 -4.70 14.28
CA ASP A 323 3.00 -3.36 14.55
C ASP A 323 1.84 -2.44 14.87
N LYS A 324 2.10 -1.47 15.72
CA LYS A 324 1.12 -0.45 16.08
C LYS A 324 1.81 0.87 16.36
N ASN A 325 1.17 1.93 15.96
CA ASN A 325 1.58 3.25 16.39
C ASN A 325 0.37 4.13 16.63
N ARG A 326 0.58 5.20 17.38
CA ARG A 326 -0.43 6.21 17.64
C ARG A 326 0.23 7.57 17.73
N LYS A 327 -0.50 8.57 17.26
CA LYS A 327 -0.10 9.97 17.38
C LYS A 327 -1.25 10.76 17.99
N VAL A 328 -0.92 11.56 18.98
CA VAL A 328 -1.82 12.57 19.54
C VAL A 328 -1.28 13.93 19.13
N TYR A 329 -2.15 14.77 18.60
CA TYR A 329 -1.86 16.16 18.29
C TYR A 329 -2.87 17.06 18.99
N MET A 330 -2.40 18.14 19.57
CA MET A 330 -3.24 19.15 20.21
C MET A 330 -2.78 20.53 19.77
N GLU A 331 -3.72 21.43 19.57
CA GLU A 331 -3.44 22.83 19.30
C GLU A 331 -4.45 23.73 20.03
N PHE A 332 -3.99 24.92 20.35
CA PHE A 332 -4.81 26.03 20.84
C PHE A 332 -4.34 27.30 20.14
N GLY A 333 -5.28 28.04 19.55
CA GLY A 333 -5.00 29.25 18.80
C GLY A 333 -5.90 30.41 19.20
N ILE A 334 -5.34 31.61 19.07
CA ILE A 334 -6.01 32.88 19.18
C ILE A 334 -5.89 33.57 17.82
N ASP A 335 -7.00 33.86 17.19
CA ASP A 335 -7.08 34.46 15.87
C ASP A 335 -7.69 35.84 15.98
N TYR A 336 -7.10 36.80 15.28
CA TYR A 336 -7.64 38.16 15.11
C TYR A 336 -7.70 38.49 13.62
N ASN A 337 -8.86 38.89 13.12
CA ASN A 337 -9.04 39.28 11.72
C ASN A 337 -10.02 40.47 11.65
N ARG A 338 -9.50 41.64 11.27
CA ARG A 338 -10.32 42.84 11.18
C ARG A 338 -9.87 43.78 10.07
N THR A 339 -10.86 44.40 9.43
CA THR A 339 -10.66 45.44 8.42
C THR A 339 -11.10 46.81 8.99
N PHE A 340 -10.26 47.80 8.89
CA PHE A 340 -10.48 49.21 9.31
C PHE A 340 -10.32 50.11 8.07
N GLY A 341 -11.41 50.41 7.38
CA GLY A 341 -11.33 51.13 6.12
C GLY A 341 -10.49 50.38 5.08
N LEU A 342 -9.36 50.97 4.67
CA LEU A 342 -8.40 50.38 3.73
C LEU A 342 -7.37 49.44 4.37
N HIS A 343 -7.35 49.34 5.70
CA HIS A 343 -6.38 48.56 6.47
C HIS A 343 -6.99 47.20 6.86
N LYS A 344 -6.38 46.13 6.49
CA LYS A 344 -6.74 44.78 6.93
C LYS A 344 -5.62 44.17 7.75
N THR A 345 -5.91 43.74 8.95
CA THR A 345 -4.96 43.13 9.87
C THR A 345 -5.41 41.76 10.26
N THR A 346 -4.52 40.75 10.14
CA THR A 346 -4.74 39.42 10.71
C THR A 346 -3.60 39.05 11.63
N ALA A 347 -3.91 38.44 12.76
CA ALA A 347 -2.89 37.94 13.69
C ALA A 347 -3.29 36.54 14.16
N LEU A 348 -2.32 35.68 14.37
CA LEU A 348 -2.46 34.34 14.93
C LEU A 348 -1.39 34.13 15.98
N ILE A 349 -1.79 33.64 17.15
CA ILE A 349 -0.87 33.03 18.12
C ILE A 349 -1.38 31.57 18.28
N LEU A 350 -0.48 30.61 18.01
CA LEU A 350 -0.82 29.19 18.02
C LEU A 350 0.19 28.43 18.87
N TYR A 351 -0.30 27.72 19.87
CA TYR A 351 0.46 26.69 20.58
C TYR A 351 0.05 25.33 20.05
N ASN A 352 1.03 24.47 19.76
CA ASN A 352 0.76 23.10 19.35
C ASN A 352 1.73 22.12 20.01
N GLN A 353 1.27 20.88 20.15
CA GLN A 353 2.10 19.78 20.59
C GLN A 353 1.67 18.47 19.92
N SER A 354 2.64 17.57 19.72
CA SER A 354 2.37 16.23 19.25
C SER A 354 3.21 15.20 19.98
N LYS A 355 2.63 14.00 20.18
CA LYS A 355 3.36 12.82 20.67
C LYS A 355 3.07 11.64 19.76
N TYR A 356 4.13 10.98 19.33
CA TYR A 356 4.08 9.76 18.52
C TYR A 356 4.66 8.60 19.30
N TYR A 357 3.91 7.51 19.38
CA TYR A 357 4.24 6.29 20.08
C TYR A 357 4.34 5.13 19.09
N SER A 358 5.43 4.36 19.16
CA SER A 358 5.59 3.11 18.43
C SER A 358 6.43 2.15 19.26
N PRO A 359 6.16 0.83 19.23
CA PRO A 359 7.02 -0.17 19.87
C PRO A 359 8.44 -0.23 19.29
N SER A 360 8.64 0.27 18.06
CA SER A 360 9.95 0.32 17.40
C SER A 360 10.85 1.48 17.86
N LEU A 361 10.30 2.40 18.65
CA LEU A 361 11.09 3.51 19.20
C LEU A 361 12.07 3.03 20.26
N GLN A 362 13.29 3.55 20.19
CA GLN A 362 14.34 3.25 21.15
C GLN A 362 13.88 3.60 22.59
N TYR A 363 14.07 2.67 23.51
CA TYR A 363 13.64 2.78 24.92
C TYR A 363 12.14 3.08 25.12
N TYR A 364 11.30 2.87 24.08
CA TYR A 364 9.86 3.21 24.12
C TYR A 364 9.57 4.69 24.44
N VAL A 365 10.55 5.56 24.23
CA VAL A 365 10.37 7.01 24.45
C VAL A 365 9.60 7.59 23.25
N PRO A 366 8.44 8.22 23.47
CA PRO A 366 7.66 8.79 22.38
C PRO A 366 8.38 9.97 21.75
N ASN A 367 8.32 10.07 20.43
CA ASN A 367 8.75 11.28 19.75
C ASN A 367 7.78 12.42 20.05
N ALA A 368 8.29 13.50 20.60
CA ALA A 368 7.49 14.64 21.04
C ALA A 368 7.94 15.94 20.36
N TYR A 369 6.99 16.80 20.14
CA TYR A 369 7.19 18.11 19.53
C TYR A 369 6.28 19.14 20.21
N GLN A 370 6.80 20.33 20.42
CA GLN A 370 6.04 21.48 20.91
C GLN A 370 6.40 22.71 20.07
N GLY A 371 5.43 23.57 19.84
CA GLY A 371 5.64 24.80 19.10
C GLY A 371 4.74 25.92 19.56
N LEU A 372 5.30 27.12 19.63
CA LEU A 372 4.58 28.37 19.70
C LEU A 372 4.83 29.13 18.39
N VAL A 373 3.76 29.51 17.70
CA VAL A 373 3.82 30.20 16.41
C VAL A 373 3.08 31.50 16.52
N GLY A 374 3.69 32.56 16.03
CA GLY A 374 3.06 33.86 15.85
C GLY A 374 3.06 34.27 14.38
N ARG A 375 1.95 34.79 13.89
CA ARG A 375 1.80 35.36 12.54
C ARG A 375 1.07 36.69 12.64
N LEU A 376 1.59 37.69 11.96
CA LEU A 376 0.95 38.99 11.78
C LEU A 376 0.98 39.35 10.30
N THR A 377 -0.20 39.62 9.72
CA THR A 377 -0.29 40.13 8.36
C THR A 377 -0.98 41.50 8.37
N TYR A 378 -0.48 42.38 7.54
CA TYR A 378 -1.05 43.73 7.33
C TYR A 378 -1.18 43.98 5.84
N GLU A 379 -2.35 44.44 5.43
CA GLU A 379 -2.66 44.77 4.04
C GLU A 379 -3.26 46.19 4.00
N TYR A 380 -2.73 47.00 3.11
CA TYR A 380 -3.22 48.37 2.87
C TYR A 380 -3.73 48.47 1.43
N ALA A 381 -5.04 48.80 1.30
CA ALA A 381 -5.74 49.03 0.02
C ALA A 381 -5.53 47.93 -1.01
N SER A 382 -5.30 46.67 -0.57
CA SER A 382 -4.96 45.50 -1.44
C SER A 382 -3.75 45.71 -2.35
N ARG A 383 -2.87 46.68 -2.01
CA ARG A 383 -1.67 47.02 -2.79
C ARG A 383 -0.38 46.71 -2.07
N TYR A 384 -0.34 46.95 -0.76
CA TYR A 384 0.84 46.73 0.07
C TYR A 384 0.52 45.66 1.09
N LEU A 385 1.28 44.58 1.06
CA LEU A 385 1.15 43.47 1.98
C LEU A 385 2.46 43.29 2.74
N ALA A 386 2.35 43.14 4.04
CA ALA A 386 3.49 42.82 4.90
C ALA A 386 3.10 41.64 5.80
N GLU A 387 3.98 40.68 5.93
CA GLU A 387 3.77 39.51 6.78
C GLU A 387 4.99 39.27 7.65
N PHE A 388 4.75 39.06 8.94
CA PHE A 388 5.74 38.64 9.90
C PHE A 388 5.31 37.30 10.53
N ASN A 389 6.21 36.33 10.50
CA ASN A 389 6.03 35.05 11.13
C ASN A 389 7.15 34.76 12.12
N MET A 390 6.82 34.09 13.22
CA MET A 390 7.80 33.61 14.17
C MET A 390 7.39 32.17 14.62
N GLY A 391 8.36 31.28 14.74
CA GLY A 391 8.21 29.97 15.31
C GLY A 391 9.20 29.77 16.46
N TYR A 392 8.72 29.30 17.61
CA TYR A 392 9.56 28.83 18.71
C TYR A 392 9.23 27.38 18.96
N ASN A 393 10.06 26.49 18.41
CA ASN A 393 9.74 25.09 18.28
C ASN A 393 10.79 24.23 18.98
N GLY A 394 10.34 23.14 19.62
CA GLY A 394 11.19 22.20 20.34
C GLY A 394 10.85 20.75 20.08
N THR A 395 11.88 19.90 20.17
CA THR A 395 11.77 18.45 20.06
C THR A 395 12.62 17.76 21.12
N GLU A 396 12.19 16.56 21.54
CA GLU A 396 12.91 15.72 22.50
C GLU A 396 14.25 15.19 21.99
N ASN A 397 14.50 15.26 20.67
CA ASN A 397 15.73 14.74 20.06
C ASN A 397 17.00 15.46 20.53
N PHE A 398 16.86 16.62 21.14
CA PHE A 398 17.99 17.40 21.65
C PHE A 398 18.09 17.34 23.17
N ALA A 399 19.30 17.54 23.68
CA ALA A 399 19.57 17.58 25.12
C ALA A 399 18.76 18.67 25.84
N LYS A 400 18.44 18.43 27.12
CA LYS A 400 17.76 19.43 27.96
C LYS A 400 18.49 20.78 27.91
N GLY A 401 17.75 21.87 27.68
CA GLY A 401 18.29 23.24 27.49
C GLY A 401 18.65 23.58 26.04
N LYS A 402 18.69 22.62 25.11
CA LYS A 402 18.98 22.85 23.68
C LYS A 402 17.83 22.38 22.76
N ARG A 403 16.64 22.14 23.31
CA ARG A 403 15.50 21.54 22.60
C ARG A 403 14.73 22.51 21.74
N PHE A 404 14.81 23.81 22.02
CA PHE A 404 14.03 24.84 21.35
C PHE A 404 14.89 25.75 20.48
N GLY A 405 14.37 26.10 19.32
CA GLY A 405 14.92 27.02 18.37
C GLY A 405 13.92 28.10 17.98
N PHE A 406 14.40 29.30 17.67
CA PHE A 406 13.60 30.42 17.19
C PHE A 406 13.81 30.63 15.68
N PHE A 407 12.69 30.73 14.95
CA PHE A 407 12.67 30.77 13.49
C PHE A 407 11.78 31.93 13.00
N PRO A 408 12.33 33.12 12.78
CA PRO A 408 11.58 34.24 12.23
C PRO A 408 11.56 34.20 10.70
N ALA A 409 10.48 34.74 10.10
CA ALA A 409 10.36 34.97 8.66
C ALA A 409 9.58 36.23 8.39
N VAL A 410 9.97 37.01 7.36
CA VAL A 410 9.32 38.26 6.95
C VAL A 410 9.11 38.20 5.44
N SER A 411 7.97 38.70 4.97
CA SER A 411 7.70 38.91 3.55
C SER A 411 6.96 40.23 3.32
N LEU A 412 7.22 40.87 2.18
CA LEU A 412 6.65 42.14 1.75
C LEU A 412 6.07 41.98 0.35
#